data_8b024efb13fd79ca8b7717c922e6f0c7
#
_entry.id   8b024efb13fd79ca8b7717c922e6f0c7
#
_cell.length_a   1.000
_cell.length_b   1.000
_cell.length_c   1.000
_cell.angle_alpha   90.00
_cell.angle_beta   90.00
_cell.angle_gamma   90.00
#
_symmetry.space_group_name_H-M   'P 1'
#
loop_
_entity.id
_entity.type
_entity.pdbx_description
1 polymer ?
#
loop_
_entity_poly.entity_id
_entity_poly.type
_entity_poly.pdbx_seq_one_letter_code
_entity_poly.pdbx_strand_id
1 'polypeptide(L)'
;NKIMSTIIYPSPIFGPVNSRRLGVSLGINLMPSDGKVCSFDCVYCECGFNADFRPKKKRPTREEVREGLEKVLKERHDNNQPLDDITFAGNGEPTGHPDFKGIVEDTMELCKKYFPEAQVSVLSNATYIYKEEVREALMLVDNNILKLDTVDMDYIKKLDRPQQPNYDVKDVIKYLKMFKGHVIIQTMFLRGDGLDNTSEHFVAPWLEAVKDIQPQQVMVYTIARETPDKLLEKAPKEVLDAIKERVEALGIKCTASY
;
A
#
# COMPACT_ATOMS: atom_id res chain seq x y z
N ASN A 1 9.47 -0.20 30.21
CA ASN A 1 8.28 -0.48 29.42
C ASN A 1 8.45 0.14 28.04
N LYS A 2 8.97 -0.64 27.07
CA LYS A 2 9.00 -0.20 25.67
C LYS A 2 7.57 -0.14 25.20
N ILE A 3 7.08 1.05 24.93
CA ILE A 3 5.83 1.25 24.18
C ILE A 3 6.07 0.61 22.82
N MET A 4 5.42 -0.49 22.54
CA MET A 4 5.46 -1.08 21.21
C MET A 4 4.69 -0.14 20.28
N SER A 5 5.37 0.38 19.27
CA SER A 5 4.79 1.31 18.29
C SER A 5 4.01 0.61 17.17
N THR A 6 3.71 -0.67 17.33
CA THR A 6 2.89 -1.43 16.39
C THR A 6 1.47 -0.89 16.38
N ILE A 7 0.95 -0.62 15.17
CA ILE A 7 -0.38 -0.06 14.97
C ILE A 7 -1.29 -1.15 14.38
N ILE A 8 -2.35 -1.49 15.12
CA ILE A 8 -3.44 -2.33 14.62
C ILE A 8 -4.66 -1.42 14.47
N TYR A 9 -5.08 -1.18 13.24
CA TYR A 9 -6.15 -0.25 12.93
C TYR A 9 -7.54 -0.84 13.20
N PRO A 10 -8.51 0.00 13.60
CA PRO A 10 -9.92 -0.40 13.64
C PRO A 10 -10.40 -0.88 12.28
N SER A 11 -11.44 -1.70 12.27
CA SER A 11 -12.08 -2.24 11.08
C SER A 11 -13.60 -2.12 11.22
N PRO A 12 -14.36 -1.82 10.15
CA PRO A 12 -13.90 -1.62 8.77
C PRO A 12 -13.39 -0.21 8.44
N ILE A 13 -13.72 0.81 9.25
CA ILE A 13 -13.40 2.21 8.97
C ILE A 13 -12.53 2.77 10.10
N PHE A 14 -11.52 3.55 9.74
CA PHE A 14 -10.67 4.26 10.72
C PHE A 14 -10.26 5.65 10.23
N GLY A 15 -9.87 6.49 11.17
CA GLY A 15 -9.52 7.88 10.90
C GLY A 15 -10.74 8.80 10.96
N PRO A 16 -10.74 9.92 10.22
CA PRO A 16 -9.73 10.29 9.23
C PRO A 16 -8.37 10.66 9.82
N VAL A 17 -7.33 10.53 9.00
CA VAL A 17 -5.98 10.96 9.31
C VAL A 17 -5.53 12.03 8.33
N ASN A 18 -4.64 12.92 8.76
CA ASN A 18 -4.03 13.89 7.87
C ASN A 18 -2.80 13.26 7.20
N SER A 19 -2.92 12.98 5.92
CA SER A 19 -1.85 12.45 5.11
C SER A 19 -1.13 13.59 4.39
N ARG A 20 0.21 13.56 4.39
CA ARG A 20 1.01 14.54 3.62
C ARG A 20 0.76 14.41 2.11
N ARG A 21 0.44 13.21 1.65
CA ARG A 21 0.25 12.90 0.22
C ARG A 21 -1.20 12.99 -0.23
N LEU A 22 -2.15 12.65 0.65
CA LEU A 22 -3.55 12.44 0.29
C LEU A 22 -4.51 13.42 0.96
N GLY A 23 -4.02 14.30 1.83
CA GLY A 23 -4.86 15.25 2.57
C GLY A 23 -5.61 14.58 3.71
N VAL A 24 -6.86 14.99 3.94
CA VAL A 24 -7.74 14.39 4.94
C VAL A 24 -8.24 13.05 4.38
N SER A 25 -7.68 11.95 4.89
CA SER A 25 -7.90 10.60 4.37
C SER A 25 -8.66 9.72 5.35
N LEU A 26 -9.76 9.14 4.88
CA LEU A 26 -10.52 8.13 5.62
C LEU A 26 -10.01 6.74 5.24
N GLY A 27 -9.71 5.90 6.24
CA GLY A 27 -9.19 4.57 6.02
C GLY A 27 -10.28 3.50 5.95
N ILE A 28 -10.12 2.56 5.02
CA ILE A 28 -10.89 1.32 4.98
C ILE A 28 -9.94 0.17 5.27
N ASN A 29 -10.20 -0.56 6.36
CA ASN A 29 -9.46 -1.76 6.74
C ASN A 29 -10.33 -2.98 6.49
N LEU A 30 -9.96 -3.82 5.53
CA LEU A 30 -10.68 -5.04 5.15
C LEU A 30 -10.23 -6.27 5.94
N MET A 31 -9.32 -6.08 6.89
CA MET A 31 -8.82 -7.14 7.77
C MET A 31 -9.55 -7.09 9.12
N PRO A 32 -9.40 -8.13 9.95
CA PRO A 32 -9.95 -8.09 11.30
C PRO A 32 -9.42 -6.94 12.13
N SER A 33 -10.23 -6.44 13.07
CA SER A 33 -9.87 -5.30 13.93
C SER A 33 -8.83 -5.63 15.00
N ASP A 34 -8.62 -6.92 15.27
CA ASP A 34 -7.78 -7.40 16.37
C ASP A 34 -6.45 -8.04 15.93
N GLY A 35 -6.08 -7.92 14.65
CA GLY A 35 -4.85 -8.52 14.20
C GLY A 35 -4.51 -8.24 12.75
N LYS A 36 -3.45 -8.90 12.28
CA LYS A 36 -2.90 -8.74 10.93
C LYS A 36 -3.09 -9.99 10.10
N VAL A 37 -3.56 -9.80 8.87
CA VAL A 37 -3.61 -10.85 7.83
C VAL A 37 -3.00 -10.28 6.56
N CYS A 38 -1.79 -10.71 6.22
CA CYS A 38 -1.09 -10.21 5.05
C CYS A 38 -0.39 -11.33 4.30
N SER A 39 -0.37 -11.23 2.99
CA SER A 39 0.34 -12.12 2.07
C SER A 39 1.85 -11.84 2.01
N PHE A 40 2.29 -10.71 2.55
CA PHE A 40 3.68 -10.39 2.90
C PHE A 40 3.85 -10.41 4.41
N ASP A 41 5.09 -10.35 4.85
CA ASP A 41 5.44 -10.19 6.26
C ASP A 41 6.68 -9.30 6.37
N CYS A 42 6.55 -8.10 5.85
CA CYS A 42 7.65 -7.16 5.67
C CYS A 42 8.32 -6.82 7.01
N VAL A 43 9.65 -6.84 7.02
CA VAL A 43 10.45 -6.55 8.22
C VAL A 43 10.31 -5.10 8.70
N TYR A 44 9.73 -4.23 7.88
CA TYR A 44 9.51 -2.81 8.21
C TYR A 44 8.03 -2.46 8.46
N CYS A 45 7.12 -3.43 8.48
CA CYS A 45 5.68 -3.17 8.54
C CYS A 45 5.25 -2.57 9.88
N GLU A 46 4.59 -1.42 9.86
CA GLU A 46 4.09 -0.76 11.07
C GLU A 46 3.03 -1.59 11.83
N CYS A 47 2.40 -2.56 11.16
CA CYS A 47 1.46 -3.50 11.78
C CYS A 47 2.14 -4.71 12.43
N GLY A 48 3.47 -4.78 12.45
CA GLY A 48 4.23 -5.88 13.02
C GLY A 48 4.25 -7.12 12.14
N PHE A 49 4.68 -8.24 12.71
CA PHE A 49 4.69 -9.52 12.01
C PHE A 49 3.35 -10.25 12.12
N ASN A 50 3.00 -11.03 11.10
CA ASN A 50 1.78 -11.84 11.08
C ASN A 50 1.67 -12.76 12.32
N ALA A 51 2.78 -13.36 12.73
CA ALA A 51 2.80 -14.30 13.85
C ALA A 51 2.48 -13.66 15.20
N ASP A 52 2.79 -12.37 15.36
CA ASP A 52 2.66 -11.66 16.63
C ASP A 52 1.25 -11.11 16.86
N PHE A 53 0.46 -10.96 15.79
CA PHE A 53 -0.86 -10.33 15.81
C PHE A 53 -1.90 -11.16 15.07
N ARG A 54 -1.96 -12.46 15.35
CA ARG A 54 -2.96 -13.36 14.75
C ARG A 54 -4.38 -12.99 15.23
N PRO A 55 -5.27 -12.61 14.31
CA PRO A 55 -6.62 -12.24 14.70
C PRO A 55 -7.47 -13.43 15.11
N LYS A 56 -8.40 -13.18 16.02
CA LYS A 56 -9.47 -14.11 16.41
C LYS A 56 -10.81 -13.72 15.78
N LYS A 57 -10.96 -12.44 15.42
CA LYS A 57 -12.15 -11.92 14.76
C LYS A 57 -12.10 -12.18 13.26
N LYS A 58 -13.29 -12.16 12.65
CA LYS A 58 -13.44 -12.30 11.20
C LYS A 58 -13.17 -10.96 10.49
N ARG A 59 -12.86 -11.04 9.20
CA ARG A 59 -12.86 -9.88 8.31
C ARG A 59 -14.25 -9.27 8.25
N PRO A 60 -14.39 -7.95 8.06
CA PRO A 60 -15.70 -7.34 7.83
C PRO A 60 -16.30 -7.86 6.52
N THR A 61 -17.62 -8.03 6.49
CA THR A 61 -18.34 -8.38 5.28
C THR A 61 -18.48 -7.16 4.38
N ARG A 62 -18.80 -7.37 3.10
CA ARG A 62 -19.10 -6.29 2.16
C ARG A 62 -20.17 -5.35 2.70
N GLU A 63 -21.25 -5.90 3.26
CA GLU A 63 -22.35 -5.13 3.86
C GLU A 63 -21.89 -4.30 5.04
N GLU A 64 -21.07 -4.86 5.92
CA GLU A 64 -20.53 -4.15 7.09
C GLU A 64 -19.63 -2.99 6.66
N VAL A 65 -18.82 -3.19 5.61
CA VAL A 65 -17.98 -2.12 5.05
C VAL A 65 -18.85 -1.03 4.45
N ARG A 66 -19.84 -1.38 3.64
CA ARG A 66 -20.74 -0.41 3.01
C ARG A 66 -21.50 0.42 4.03
N GLU A 67 -22.10 -0.24 5.03
CA GLU A 67 -22.84 0.45 6.09
C GLU A 67 -21.96 1.37 6.92
N GLY A 68 -20.79 0.88 7.33
CA GLY A 68 -19.83 1.67 8.10
C GLY A 68 -19.31 2.87 7.33
N LEU A 69 -19.00 2.69 6.06
CA LEU A 69 -18.53 3.78 5.20
C LEU A 69 -19.61 4.82 4.97
N GLU A 70 -20.83 4.41 4.61
CA GLU A 70 -21.93 5.33 4.36
C GLU A 70 -22.24 6.17 5.59
N LYS A 71 -22.26 5.55 6.78
CA LYS A 71 -22.49 6.27 8.03
C LYS A 71 -21.49 7.38 8.26
N VAL A 72 -20.19 7.10 8.11
CA VAL A 72 -19.12 8.08 8.33
C VAL A 72 -19.17 9.17 7.27
N LEU A 73 -19.34 8.82 6.00
CA LEU A 73 -19.41 9.79 4.90
C LEU A 73 -20.60 10.74 5.06
N LYS A 74 -21.76 10.20 5.41
CA LYS A 74 -22.97 11.00 5.64
C LYS A 74 -22.79 11.95 6.80
N GLU A 75 -22.28 11.49 7.93
CA GLU A 75 -22.03 12.34 9.12
C GLU A 75 -21.06 13.49 8.78
N ARG A 76 -19.96 13.21 8.09
CA ARG A 76 -19.01 14.24 7.69
C ARG A 76 -19.62 15.23 6.72
N HIS A 77 -20.36 14.76 5.74
CA HIS A 77 -21.04 15.59 4.76
C HIS A 77 -22.05 16.53 5.45
N ASP A 78 -22.90 16.00 6.33
CA ASP A 78 -23.93 16.76 7.03
C ASP A 78 -23.33 17.78 8.00
N ASN A 79 -22.15 17.53 8.53
CA ASN A 79 -21.42 18.41 9.44
C ASN A 79 -20.43 19.35 8.72
N ASN A 80 -20.45 19.39 7.39
CA ASN A 80 -19.54 20.20 6.57
C ASN A 80 -18.05 19.95 6.89
N GLN A 81 -17.69 18.70 7.22
CA GLN A 81 -16.31 18.31 7.48
C GLN A 81 -15.65 17.86 6.17
N PRO A 82 -14.44 18.35 5.87
CA PRO A 82 -13.80 18.05 4.59
C PRO A 82 -13.32 16.60 4.51
N LEU A 83 -13.26 16.08 3.29
CA LEU A 83 -12.63 14.79 2.98
C LEU A 83 -11.97 14.89 1.61
N ASP A 84 -10.68 14.53 1.53
CA ASP A 84 -9.91 14.58 0.30
C ASP A 84 -9.72 13.20 -0.32
N ASP A 85 -9.73 12.14 0.50
CA ASP A 85 -9.39 10.80 0.06
C ASP A 85 -10.03 9.71 0.93
N ILE A 86 -10.31 8.56 0.32
CA ILE A 86 -10.69 7.32 0.97
C ILE A 86 -9.64 6.27 0.57
N THR A 87 -8.88 5.75 1.54
CA THR A 87 -7.77 4.84 1.27
C THR A 87 -7.99 3.45 1.86
N PHE A 88 -7.89 2.43 1.00
CA PHE A 88 -7.82 1.04 1.46
C PHE A 88 -6.41 0.78 2.01
N ALA A 89 -6.33 0.52 3.30
CA ALA A 89 -5.09 0.28 4.02
C ALA A 89 -5.38 -0.56 5.28
N GLY A 90 -4.42 -0.64 6.20
CA GLY A 90 -4.66 -1.24 7.52
C GLY A 90 -3.84 -2.51 7.78
N ASN A 91 -4.49 -3.52 8.37
CA ASN A 91 -3.83 -4.64 9.02
C ASN A 91 -3.51 -5.80 8.07
N GLY A 92 -3.03 -5.52 6.87
CA GLY A 92 -2.67 -6.56 5.90
C GLY A 92 -2.95 -6.14 4.45
N GLU A 93 -3.25 -7.13 3.60
CA GLU A 93 -3.41 -6.93 2.16
C GLU A 93 -4.89 -6.83 1.77
N PRO A 94 -5.40 -5.65 1.37
CA PRO A 94 -6.82 -5.45 1.08
C PRO A 94 -7.33 -6.28 -0.09
N THR A 95 -6.51 -6.50 -1.13
CA THR A 95 -6.92 -7.26 -2.32
C THR A 95 -7.16 -8.74 -2.05
N GLY A 96 -6.75 -9.23 -0.88
CA GLY A 96 -7.03 -10.59 -0.43
C GLY A 96 -8.44 -10.81 0.10
N HIS A 97 -9.24 -9.77 0.28
CA HIS A 97 -10.63 -9.92 0.69
C HIS A 97 -11.46 -10.57 -0.43
N PRO A 98 -12.31 -11.57 -0.12
CA PRO A 98 -13.08 -12.27 -1.16
C PRO A 98 -13.99 -11.38 -2.00
N ASP A 99 -14.50 -10.31 -1.41
CA ASP A 99 -15.41 -9.36 -2.06
C ASP A 99 -14.76 -8.02 -2.41
N PHE A 100 -13.43 -8.02 -2.59
CA PHE A 100 -12.67 -6.79 -2.82
C PHE A 100 -13.25 -5.93 -3.96
N LYS A 101 -13.54 -6.52 -5.11
CA LYS A 101 -14.10 -5.78 -6.25
C LYS A 101 -15.45 -5.14 -5.92
N GLY A 102 -16.36 -5.88 -5.32
CA GLY A 102 -17.66 -5.36 -4.90
C GLY A 102 -17.55 -4.24 -3.87
N ILE A 103 -16.60 -4.37 -2.94
CA ILE A 103 -16.33 -3.33 -1.93
C ILE A 103 -15.78 -2.06 -2.60
N VAL A 104 -14.89 -2.20 -3.58
CA VAL A 104 -14.39 -1.05 -4.34
C VAL A 104 -15.52 -0.36 -5.11
N GLU A 105 -16.38 -1.13 -5.77
CA GLU A 105 -17.55 -0.59 -6.49
C GLU A 105 -18.47 0.19 -5.54
N ASP A 106 -18.78 -0.37 -4.37
CA ASP A 106 -19.58 0.30 -3.35
C ASP A 106 -18.92 1.59 -2.86
N THR A 107 -17.61 1.57 -2.67
CA THR A 107 -16.82 2.72 -2.22
C THR A 107 -16.84 3.85 -3.25
N MET A 108 -16.66 3.51 -4.53
CA MET A 108 -16.72 4.49 -5.62
C MET A 108 -18.10 5.15 -5.70
N GLU A 109 -19.16 4.38 -5.56
CA GLU A 109 -20.54 4.86 -5.54
C GLU A 109 -20.78 5.84 -4.37
N LEU A 110 -20.41 5.44 -3.16
CA LEU A 110 -20.61 6.26 -1.96
C LEU A 110 -19.75 7.53 -1.96
N CYS A 111 -18.51 7.43 -2.45
CA CYS A 111 -17.64 8.60 -2.60
C CYS A 111 -18.26 9.62 -3.54
N LYS A 112 -18.75 9.20 -4.69
CA LYS A 112 -19.43 10.06 -5.65
C LYS A 112 -20.68 10.72 -5.06
N LYS A 113 -21.41 9.99 -4.24
CA LYS A 113 -22.66 10.47 -3.62
C LYS A 113 -22.39 11.57 -2.57
N TYR A 114 -21.38 11.42 -1.72
CA TYR A 114 -21.15 12.32 -0.57
C TYR A 114 -19.99 13.28 -0.75
N PHE A 115 -18.94 12.87 -1.42
CA PHE A 115 -17.71 13.64 -1.63
C PHE A 115 -17.19 13.45 -3.06
N PRO A 116 -17.89 14.00 -4.08
CA PRO A 116 -17.53 13.75 -5.49
C PRO A 116 -16.15 14.26 -5.89
N GLU A 117 -15.57 15.19 -5.12
CA GLU A 117 -14.23 15.72 -5.37
C GLU A 117 -13.12 14.92 -4.65
N ALA A 118 -13.49 14.01 -3.76
CA ALA A 118 -12.51 13.17 -3.07
C ALA A 118 -12.03 12.03 -3.99
N GLN A 119 -10.81 11.57 -3.72
CA GLN A 119 -10.21 10.44 -4.44
C GLN A 119 -10.34 9.14 -3.66
N VAL A 120 -10.30 8.03 -4.37
CA VAL A 120 -10.22 6.69 -3.79
C VAL A 120 -8.86 6.09 -4.11
N SER A 121 -8.16 5.64 -3.09
CA SER A 121 -6.80 5.10 -3.18
C SER A 121 -6.73 3.70 -2.60
N VAL A 122 -5.90 2.85 -3.20
CA VAL A 122 -5.61 1.52 -2.68
C VAL A 122 -4.11 1.38 -2.48
N LEU A 123 -3.71 0.97 -1.28
CA LEU A 123 -2.34 0.56 -0.96
C LEU A 123 -2.29 -0.96 -0.94
N SER A 124 -1.56 -1.55 -1.88
CA SER A 124 -1.47 -3.00 -2.04
C SER A 124 -0.03 -3.47 -2.24
N ASN A 125 0.27 -4.65 -1.72
CA ASN A 125 1.56 -5.30 -1.95
C ASN A 125 1.66 -6.03 -3.29
N ALA A 126 0.61 -5.96 -4.11
CA ALA A 126 0.53 -6.52 -5.46
C ALA A 126 0.53 -8.06 -5.55
N THR A 127 0.39 -8.78 -4.44
CA THR A 127 0.47 -10.25 -4.47
C THR A 127 -0.73 -10.92 -5.14
N TYR A 128 -1.87 -10.25 -5.24
CA TYR A 128 -3.09 -10.78 -5.85
C TYR A 128 -3.44 -10.18 -7.21
N ILE A 129 -2.57 -9.36 -7.80
CA ILE A 129 -2.85 -8.76 -9.12
C ILE A 129 -2.83 -9.75 -10.28
N TYR A 130 -2.43 -11.00 -10.05
CA TYR A 130 -2.60 -12.06 -11.02
C TYR A 130 -4.09 -12.38 -11.30
N LYS A 131 -4.98 -12.05 -10.36
CA LYS A 131 -6.43 -12.21 -10.51
C LYS A 131 -7.00 -11.06 -11.36
N GLU A 132 -7.69 -11.43 -12.43
CA GLU A 132 -8.34 -10.43 -13.31
C GLU A 132 -9.31 -9.54 -12.55
N GLU A 133 -10.11 -10.12 -11.66
CA GLU A 133 -11.08 -9.40 -10.83
C GLU A 133 -10.41 -8.32 -9.95
N VAL A 134 -9.23 -8.62 -9.41
CA VAL A 134 -8.46 -7.65 -8.62
C VAL A 134 -7.95 -6.51 -9.52
N ARG A 135 -7.42 -6.85 -10.70
CA ARG A 135 -6.98 -5.82 -11.65
C ARG A 135 -8.13 -4.93 -12.10
N GLU A 136 -9.31 -5.50 -12.37
CA GLU A 136 -10.50 -4.74 -12.74
C GLU A 136 -10.89 -3.75 -11.63
N ALA A 137 -10.90 -4.19 -10.38
CA ALA A 137 -11.17 -3.32 -9.24
C ALA A 137 -10.15 -2.18 -9.13
N LEU A 138 -8.86 -2.49 -9.28
CA LEU A 138 -7.79 -1.49 -9.20
C LEU A 138 -7.82 -0.47 -10.35
N MET A 139 -8.41 -0.84 -11.50
CA MET A 139 -8.63 0.10 -12.60
C MET A 139 -9.74 1.13 -12.30
N LEU A 140 -10.63 0.84 -11.35
CA LEU A 140 -11.72 1.74 -10.97
C LEU A 140 -11.29 2.87 -10.05
N VAL A 141 -10.26 2.66 -9.25
CA VAL A 141 -9.83 3.64 -8.25
C VAL A 141 -8.97 4.74 -8.87
N ASP A 142 -8.92 5.90 -8.20
CA ASP A 142 -8.14 7.04 -8.68
C ASP A 142 -6.63 6.79 -8.51
N ASN A 143 -6.21 6.25 -7.37
CA ASN A 143 -4.82 5.99 -7.07
C ASN A 143 -4.60 4.51 -6.76
N ASN A 144 -4.11 3.79 -7.76
CA ASN A 144 -3.72 2.39 -7.67
C ASN A 144 -2.24 2.32 -7.26
N ILE A 145 -1.96 2.19 -5.96
CA ILE A 145 -0.61 2.26 -5.39
C ILE A 145 -0.13 0.87 -5.04
N LEU A 146 0.83 0.36 -5.83
CA LEU A 146 1.31 -1.01 -5.76
C LEU A 146 2.80 -1.06 -5.41
N LYS A 147 3.14 -1.95 -4.49
CA LYS A 147 4.50 -2.13 -3.98
C LYS A 147 5.40 -2.85 -4.99
N LEU A 148 6.60 -2.29 -5.18
CA LEU A 148 7.72 -2.94 -5.86
C LEU A 148 9.03 -2.48 -5.18
N ASP A 149 9.38 -3.11 -4.07
CA ASP A 149 10.55 -2.69 -3.26
C ASP A 149 11.88 -3.05 -3.91
N THR A 150 11.89 -4.11 -4.69
CA THR A 150 13.04 -4.59 -5.46
C THR A 150 12.58 -5.60 -6.48
N VAL A 151 13.44 -5.94 -7.43
CA VAL A 151 13.18 -7.00 -8.42
C VAL A 151 14.05 -8.25 -8.20
N ASP A 152 14.83 -8.26 -7.12
CA ASP A 152 15.68 -9.40 -6.73
C ASP A 152 14.91 -10.32 -5.79
N MET A 153 14.68 -11.58 -6.23
CA MET A 153 13.88 -12.53 -5.45
C MET A 153 14.49 -12.90 -4.10
N ASP A 154 15.80 -13.04 -4.02
CA ASP A 154 16.45 -13.38 -2.75
C ASP A 154 16.30 -12.25 -1.74
N TYR A 155 16.40 -11.02 -2.22
CA TYR A 155 16.17 -9.84 -1.38
C TYR A 155 14.70 -9.71 -0.96
N ILE A 156 13.76 -9.95 -1.87
CA ILE A 156 12.30 -9.93 -1.57
C ILE A 156 11.99 -10.92 -0.44
N LYS A 157 12.55 -12.12 -0.49
CA LYS A 157 12.35 -13.15 0.55
C LYS A 157 12.83 -12.70 1.93
N LYS A 158 13.85 -11.85 1.98
CA LYS A 158 14.38 -11.30 3.24
C LYS A 158 13.63 -10.07 3.71
N LEU A 159 13.25 -9.18 2.79
CA LEU A 159 12.63 -7.90 3.09
C LEU A 159 11.10 -8.01 3.25
N ASP A 160 10.43 -8.53 2.24
CA ASP A 160 8.97 -8.57 2.14
C ASP A 160 8.37 -9.89 2.61
N ARG A 161 9.16 -10.95 2.61
CA ARG A 161 8.83 -12.29 3.13
C ARG A 161 7.48 -12.81 2.60
N PRO A 162 7.35 -13.04 1.27
CA PRO A 162 6.10 -13.53 0.68
C PRO A 162 5.61 -14.81 1.35
N GLN A 163 4.31 -14.87 1.64
CA GLN A 163 3.68 -16.03 2.27
C GLN A 163 3.14 -17.02 1.22
N GLN A 164 3.07 -16.61 -0.04
CA GLN A 164 2.67 -17.47 -1.15
C GLN A 164 3.89 -18.23 -1.67
N PRO A 165 3.83 -19.59 -1.73
CA PRO A 165 5.00 -20.40 -2.14
C PRO A 165 5.46 -20.16 -3.58
N ASN A 166 4.53 -19.76 -4.45
CA ASN A 166 4.76 -19.53 -5.88
C ASN A 166 4.95 -18.06 -6.26
N TYR A 167 5.16 -17.18 -5.27
CA TYR A 167 5.41 -15.78 -5.55
C TYR A 167 6.67 -15.62 -6.41
N ASP A 168 6.54 -14.89 -7.53
CA ASP A 168 7.65 -14.52 -8.40
C ASP A 168 7.47 -13.08 -8.87
N VAL A 169 8.47 -12.26 -8.63
CA VAL A 169 8.44 -10.84 -8.99
C VAL A 169 8.36 -10.62 -10.50
N LYS A 170 8.84 -11.56 -11.32
CA LYS A 170 8.69 -11.50 -12.79
C LYS A 170 7.23 -11.50 -13.19
N ASP A 171 6.41 -12.34 -12.54
CA ASP A 171 4.97 -12.38 -12.77
C ASP A 171 4.30 -11.08 -12.31
N VAL A 172 4.72 -10.54 -11.16
CA VAL A 172 4.22 -9.25 -10.67
C VAL A 172 4.48 -8.14 -11.70
N ILE A 173 5.70 -8.05 -12.23
CA ILE A 173 6.05 -7.06 -13.26
C ILE A 173 5.19 -7.23 -14.50
N LYS A 174 4.97 -8.47 -14.95
CA LYS A 174 4.08 -8.77 -16.08
C LYS A 174 2.67 -8.21 -15.85
N TYR A 175 2.09 -8.41 -14.67
CA TYR A 175 0.76 -7.90 -14.35
C TYR A 175 0.74 -6.39 -14.11
N LEU A 176 1.79 -5.81 -13.57
CA LEU A 176 1.92 -4.35 -13.44
C LEU A 176 1.85 -3.64 -14.79
N LYS A 177 2.43 -4.25 -15.83
CA LYS A 177 2.36 -3.73 -17.21
C LYS A 177 0.94 -3.73 -17.77
N MET A 178 0.07 -4.62 -17.30
CA MET A 178 -1.31 -4.75 -17.78
C MET A 178 -2.21 -3.58 -17.36
N PHE A 179 -1.79 -2.78 -16.38
CA PHE A 179 -2.51 -1.55 -16.00
C PHE A 179 -2.33 -0.42 -17.01
N LYS A 180 -1.44 -0.56 -17.99
CA LYS A 180 -1.19 0.43 -19.06
C LYS A 180 -0.99 1.86 -18.52
N GLY A 181 -0.22 1.97 -17.45
CA GLY A 181 0.10 3.24 -16.81
C GLY A 181 -0.83 3.66 -15.68
N HIS A 182 -2.00 3.02 -15.51
CA HIS A 182 -2.87 3.29 -14.35
C HIS A 182 -2.34 2.59 -13.09
N VAL A 183 -1.16 2.94 -12.70
CA VAL A 183 -0.47 2.40 -11.53
C VAL A 183 0.53 3.40 -10.98
N ILE A 184 0.62 3.48 -9.68
CA ILE A 184 1.66 4.20 -8.94
C ILE A 184 2.52 3.16 -8.26
N ILE A 185 3.80 3.14 -8.57
CA ILE A 185 4.75 2.23 -7.91
C ILE A 185 5.23 2.86 -6.61
N GLN A 186 5.14 2.09 -5.53
CA GLN A 186 5.61 2.47 -4.21
C GLN A 186 6.81 1.60 -3.83
N THR A 187 7.92 2.24 -3.47
CA THR A 187 9.17 1.52 -3.15
C THR A 187 9.80 2.05 -1.86
N MET A 188 9.99 1.14 -0.89
CA MET A 188 10.72 1.38 0.34
C MET A 188 12.22 1.17 0.09
N PHE A 189 13.03 2.19 0.32
CA PHE A 189 14.49 2.07 0.37
C PHE A 189 14.96 2.14 1.81
N LEU A 190 15.77 1.19 2.21
CA LEU A 190 16.28 1.09 3.57
C LEU A 190 17.63 0.37 3.63
N ARG A 191 18.25 0.42 4.79
CA ARG A 191 19.50 -0.27 5.13
C ARG A 191 19.38 -0.96 6.48
N GLY A 192 20.37 -1.74 6.84
CA GLY A 192 20.48 -2.39 8.14
C GLY A 192 20.07 -3.84 8.14
N ASP A 193 20.56 -4.58 9.11
CA ASP A 193 20.34 -6.02 9.28
C ASP A 193 20.70 -6.85 8.02
N GLY A 194 21.79 -6.48 7.36
CA GLY A 194 22.24 -7.14 6.13
C GLY A 194 21.43 -6.78 4.89
N LEU A 195 20.53 -5.80 4.99
CA LEU A 195 19.69 -5.31 3.90
C LEU A 195 20.19 -3.95 3.41
N ASP A 196 20.21 -3.76 2.11
CA ASP A 196 20.48 -2.46 1.47
C ASP A 196 20.04 -2.52 0.01
N ASN A 197 18.86 -1.99 -0.31
CA ASN A 197 18.40 -1.91 -1.69
C ASN A 197 18.74 -0.57 -2.37
N THR A 198 19.59 0.24 -1.76
CA THR A 198 20.03 1.53 -2.31
C THR A 198 21.26 1.42 -3.21
N SER A 199 21.93 0.26 -3.22
CA SER A 199 23.10 0.04 -4.08
C SER A 199 22.73 -0.09 -5.56
N GLU A 200 23.67 0.20 -6.44
CA GLU A 200 23.47 0.08 -7.89
C GLU A 200 23.01 -1.31 -8.33
N HIS A 201 23.51 -2.33 -7.66
CA HIS A 201 23.12 -3.73 -7.92
C HIS A 201 21.59 -3.93 -7.83
N PHE A 202 20.91 -3.21 -6.94
CA PHE A 202 19.45 -3.27 -6.75
C PHE A 202 18.72 -2.18 -7.52
N VAL A 203 19.25 -0.97 -7.55
CA VAL A 203 18.61 0.19 -8.17
C VAL A 203 18.53 0.07 -9.69
N ALA A 204 19.61 -0.37 -10.36
CA ALA A 204 19.62 -0.46 -11.82
C ALA A 204 18.56 -1.42 -12.39
N PRO A 205 18.42 -2.68 -11.90
CA PRO A 205 17.36 -3.57 -12.36
C PRO A 205 15.95 -3.07 -12.00
N TRP A 206 15.80 -2.44 -10.86
CA TRP A 206 14.53 -1.83 -10.45
C TRP A 206 14.13 -0.70 -11.40
N LEU A 207 15.06 0.19 -11.77
CA LEU A 207 14.82 1.24 -12.76
C LEU A 207 14.42 0.68 -14.13
N GLU A 208 15.05 -0.41 -14.58
CA GLU A 208 14.67 -1.07 -15.82
C GLU A 208 13.23 -1.59 -15.74
N ALA A 209 12.83 -2.17 -14.62
CA ALA A 209 11.45 -2.61 -14.42
C ALA A 209 10.48 -1.43 -14.42
N VAL A 210 10.80 -0.35 -13.73
CA VAL A 210 9.98 0.89 -13.72
C VAL A 210 9.80 1.43 -15.13
N LYS A 211 10.90 1.48 -15.90
CA LYS A 211 10.88 1.91 -17.31
C LYS A 211 9.95 1.01 -18.15
N ASP A 212 9.99 -0.28 -17.94
CA ASP A 212 9.16 -1.25 -18.66
C ASP A 212 7.68 -1.17 -18.27
N ILE A 213 7.39 -0.94 -16.99
CA ILE A 213 6.02 -0.81 -16.48
C ILE A 213 5.36 0.51 -16.94
N GLN A 214 6.13 1.58 -17.07
CA GLN A 214 5.62 2.92 -17.39
C GLN A 214 4.49 3.37 -16.47
N PRO A 215 4.72 3.39 -15.14
CA PRO A 215 3.70 3.86 -14.21
C PRO A 215 3.44 5.36 -14.39
N GLN A 216 2.27 5.83 -13.95
CA GLN A 216 1.97 7.27 -13.96
C GLN A 216 2.82 8.05 -12.95
N GLN A 217 3.30 7.38 -11.91
CA GLN A 217 4.10 7.98 -10.84
C GLN A 217 4.86 6.89 -10.09
N VAL A 218 6.01 7.27 -9.52
CA VAL A 218 6.73 6.45 -8.54
C VAL A 218 6.82 7.23 -7.22
N MET A 219 6.55 6.56 -6.12
CA MET A 219 6.74 7.07 -4.77
C MET A 219 7.89 6.32 -4.11
N VAL A 220 9.01 6.99 -3.89
CA VAL A 220 10.13 6.43 -3.13
C VAL A 220 10.07 6.96 -1.69
N TYR A 221 10.26 6.10 -0.73
CA TYR A 221 10.19 6.46 0.68
C TYR A 221 11.13 5.60 1.51
N THR A 222 11.35 6.02 2.75
CA THR A 222 12.15 5.29 3.71
C THR A 222 11.41 5.16 5.03
N ILE A 223 12.03 4.49 6.00
CA ILE A 223 11.42 4.25 7.32
C ILE A 223 11.07 5.58 7.99
N ALA A 224 9.82 5.74 8.38
CA ALA A 224 9.32 6.92 9.09
C ALA A 224 8.91 6.62 10.54
N ARG A 225 8.70 5.36 10.88
CA ARG A 225 8.22 4.89 12.18
C ARG A 225 9.07 3.71 12.66
N GLU A 226 8.88 3.31 13.90
CA GLU A 226 9.52 2.10 14.39
C GLU A 226 9.07 0.86 13.61
N THR A 227 10.01 -0.03 13.39
CA THR A 227 9.86 -1.26 12.62
C THR A 227 9.95 -2.50 13.51
N PRO A 228 9.36 -3.65 13.11
CA PRO A 228 9.50 -4.91 13.83
C PRO A 228 10.97 -5.32 13.98
N ASP A 229 11.74 -5.20 12.90
CA ASP A 229 13.20 -5.37 12.94
C ASP A 229 13.83 -4.06 13.40
N LYS A 230 14.41 -4.08 14.59
CA LYS A 230 15.01 -2.89 15.23
C LYS A 230 16.40 -2.52 14.70
N LEU A 231 16.99 -3.35 13.85
CA LEU A 231 18.30 -3.12 13.25
C LEU A 231 18.21 -2.38 11.90
N LEU A 232 17.00 -2.10 11.43
CA LEU A 232 16.80 -1.35 10.18
C LEU A 232 17.11 0.14 10.38
N GLU A 233 17.63 0.75 9.32
CA GLU A 233 18.03 2.15 9.27
C GLU A 233 17.40 2.83 8.04
N LYS A 234 17.13 4.12 8.19
CA LYS A 234 16.66 4.94 7.06
C LYS A 234 17.71 4.99 5.96
N ALA A 235 17.25 5.02 4.72
CA ALA A 235 18.09 5.46 3.62
C ALA A 235 18.35 6.97 3.76
N PRO A 236 19.59 7.45 3.51
CA PRO A 236 19.87 8.87 3.54
C PRO A 236 19.03 9.67 2.54
N LYS A 237 18.67 10.89 2.92
CA LYS A 237 17.87 11.77 2.05
C LYS A 237 18.52 11.96 0.66
N GLU A 238 19.83 12.16 0.63
CA GLU A 238 20.59 12.37 -0.60
C GLU A 238 20.50 11.16 -1.54
N VAL A 239 20.46 9.96 -0.97
CA VAL A 239 20.31 8.72 -1.74
C VAL A 239 18.93 8.63 -2.37
N LEU A 240 17.88 8.95 -1.60
CA LEU A 240 16.51 8.98 -2.13
C LEU A 240 16.35 10.04 -3.21
N ASP A 241 16.90 11.22 -3.00
CA ASP A 241 16.85 12.31 -3.99
C ASP A 241 17.55 11.91 -5.29
N ALA A 242 18.70 11.23 -5.22
CA ALA A 242 19.40 10.73 -6.40
C ALA A 242 18.59 9.68 -7.17
N ILE A 243 17.92 8.77 -6.45
CA ILE A 243 17.04 7.77 -7.06
C ILE A 243 15.84 8.45 -7.73
N LYS A 244 15.24 9.43 -7.06
CA LYS A 244 14.14 10.24 -7.61
C LYS A 244 14.54 10.90 -8.93
N GLU A 245 15.71 11.53 -8.97
CA GLU A 245 16.22 12.16 -10.20
C GLU A 245 16.37 11.15 -11.34
N ARG A 246 16.83 9.94 -11.04
CA ARG A 246 16.97 8.87 -12.05
C ARG A 246 15.61 8.40 -12.59
N VAL A 247 14.59 8.34 -11.76
CA VAL A 247 13.21 8.05 -12.20
C VAL A 247 12.68 9.18 -13.07
N GLU A 248 12.86 10.42 -12.66
CA GLU A 248 12.43 11.60 -13.41
C GLU A 248 13.14 11.70 -14.78
N ALA A 249 14.39 11.27 -14.86
CA ALA A 249 15.13 11.19 -16.13
C ALA A 249 14.52 10.19 -17.13
N LEU A 250 13.68 9.25 -16.66
CA LEU A 250 12.90 8.36 -17.52
C LEU A 250 11.59 9.00 -18.04
N GLY A 251 11.31 10.25 -17.66
CA GLY A 251 10.08 10.94 -17.99
C GLY A 251 8.90 10.56 -17.07
N ILE A 252 9.18 9.99 -15.90
CA ILE A 252 8.17 9.51 -14.95
C ILE A 252 8.18 10.42 -13.72
N LYS A 253 7.01 10.90 -13.31
CA LYS A 253 6.86 11.67 -12.07
C LYS A 253 7.31 10.84 -10.88
N CYS A 254 8.11 11.42 -10.00
CA CYS A 254 8.56 10.76 -8.78
C CYS A 254 8.49 11.70 -7.59
N THR A 255 8.04 11.19 -6.45
CA THR A 255 8.07 11.88 -5.17
C THR A 255 8.92 11.10 -4.18
N ALA A 256 9.59 11.80 -3.27
CA ALA A 256 10.38 11.20 -2.21
C ALA A 256 9.83 11.62 -0.85
N SER A 257 9.76 10.68 0.09
CA SER A 257 9.33 10.91 1.47
C SER A 257 10.37 10.36 2.44
N TYR A 258 10.72 11.16 3.45
CA TYR A 258 11.81 10.86 4.40
C TYR A 258 11.32 10.58 5.81
#